data_80e356a280a024668e738ee383a165b5
#
_entry.id   80e356a280a024668e738ee383a165b5
#
_cell.length_a   1.000
_cell.length_b   1.000
_cell.length_c   1.000
_cell.angle_alpha   90.00
_cell.angle_beta   90.00
_cell.angle_gamma   90.00
#
_symmetry.space_group_name_H-M   'P 1'
#
loop_
_entity.id
_entity.type
_entity.pdbx_description
1 polymer ?
#
loop_
_entity_poly.entity_id
_entity_poly.type
_entity_poly.pdbx_seq_one_letter_code
_entity_poly.pdbx_strand_id
1 'polypeptide(L)'
;MKIGSKWTACVPLIESSLMVPHLVTALTGPTNELEQKILDSLPAIERWFRMEWLEHTPPFYTSVDLRNAGFKLAPVDTNLYPGGWNNLTPEMLPLAVQAAMSAIEKICPEAKNLLLIPENHTRNTFYLTNVARLQKIFHQAGLNVRLGTINPEITEPTTFDLPTGERVVLEPVIRTKHRLGLKDFDPCTILLNNDLSAGTPEIFQNLYEQHLLPPLHAGWSVRRKSTHFTAYDKVADAFANLIGIDPWLINPYFSSCGSVNFAEGTGMDCLTGEVDKLLKKIQLKYDEYGIKEKPFVIVKADNGTYGMGIMTVRSAKDLEVINRKTKNKMSVVKDGQTVSEVIIQEGVMTMERV
;
A
#
# COMPACT_ATOMS: atom_id res chain seq x y z
N MET A 1 24.51 8.52 56.89
CA MET A 1 23.05 8.66 56.83
C MET A 1 22.65 8.55 55.39
N LYS A 2 22.17 7.34 54.96
CA LYS A 2 21.81 7.00 53.59
C LYS A 2 20.31 7.32 53.39
N ILE A 3 19.97 8.17 52.44
CA ILE A 3 18.58 8.36 52.01
C ILE A 3 18.52 7.85 50.57
N GLY A 4 17.99 6.65 50.40
CA GLY A 4 17.61 6.11 49.12
C GLY A 4 16.16 6.52 48.80
N SER A 5 15.96 7.16 47.67
CA SER A 5 14.63 7.34 47.11
C SER A 5 14.48 6.46 45.89
N LYS A 6 13.70 5.38 46.05
CA LYS A 6 13.18 4.56 44.94
C LYS A 6 12.04 5.35 44.29
N TRP A 7 12.28 5.80 43.08
CA TRP A 7 11.19 6.22 42.21
C TRP A 7 10.73 5.00 41.38
N THR A 8 9.67 4.37 41.82
CA THR A 8 8.91 3.42 41.01
C THR A 8 7.92 4.23 40.18
N ALA A 9 8.26 4.46 38.95
CA ALA A 9 7.29 4.98 37.99
C ALA A 9 6.28 3.88 37.67
N CYS A 10 5.05 4.00 38.18
CA CYS A 10 3.91 3.28 37.66
C CYS A 10 3.61 3.83 36.27
N VAL A 11 3.98 3.08 35.23
CA VAL A 11 3.46 3.29 33.90
C VAL A 11 2.08 2.65 33.87
N PRO A 12 1.00 3.40 33.58
CA PRO A 12 -0.32 2.79 33.43
C PRO A 12 -0.28 1.88 32.21
N LEU A 13 -0.63 0.61 32.40
CA LEU A 13 -0.97 -0.32 31.32
C LEU A 13 -2.20 0.24 30.61
N ILE A 14 -1.98 0.94 29.53
CA ILE A 14 -3.05 1.28 28.59
C ILE A 14 -3.34 -0.03 27.84
N GLU A 15 -4.52 -0.58 28.06
CA GLU A 15 -5.07 -1.68 27.28
C GLU A 15 -5.14 -1.27 25.81
N SER A 16 -4.16 -1.75 25.03
CA SER A 16 -4.04 -1.50 23.58
C SER A 16 -4.73 -2.60 22.79
N SER A 17 -6.05 -2.75 22.95
CA SER A 17 -6.79 -3.83 22.26
C SER A 17 -7.19 -3.54 20.80
N LEU A 18 -6.75 -2.42 20.19
CA LEU A 18 -7.17 -2.00 18.84
C LEU A 18 -6.03 -1.49 17.94
N MET A 19 -4.80 -1.55 18.37
CA MET A 19 -3.66 -1.11 17.55
C MET A 19 -2.88 -2.32 17.04
N VAL A 20 -2.50 -2.28 15.77
CA VAL A 20 -1.48 -3.19 15.23
C VAL A 20 -0.22 -3.00 16.07
N PRO A 21 0.44 -4.07 16.53
CA PRO A 21 1.66 -3.95 17.32
C PRO A 21 2.68 -3.07 16.60
N HIS A 22 3.17 -2.05 17.30
CA HIS A 22 4.24 -1.21 16.76
C HIS A 22 5.56 -1.96 16.95
N LEU A 23 6.08 -2.49 15.84
CA LEU A 23 7.35 -3.20 15.84
C LEU A 23 8.48 -2.20 15.67
N VAL A 24 9.36 -2.13 16.68
CA VAL A 24 10.65 -1.44 16.56
C VAL A 24 11.69 -2.49 16.22
N THR A 25 12.17 -2.47 14.98
CA THR A 25 13.19 -3.41 14.50
C THR A 25 14.56 -2.77 14.62
N ALA A 26 15.47 -3.44 15.32
CA ALA A 26 16.89 -3.11 15.25
C ALA A 26 17.46 -3.72 13.96
N LEU A 27 18.00 -2.88 13.08
CA LEU A 27 18.72 -3.35 11.90
C LEU A 27 20.06 -3.99 12.33
N THR A 28 20.41 -5.11 11.72
CA THR A 28 21.63 -5.87 12.01
C THR A 28 22.30 -6.35 10.73
N GLY A 29 23.61 -6.59 10.76
CA GLY A 29 24.36 -7.11 9.61
C GLY A 29 24.25 -6.19 8.39
N PRO A 30 24.00 -6.73 7.18
CA PRO A 30 23.94 -5.96 5.94
C PRO A 30 22.92 -4.82 5.93
N THR A 31 21.81 -4.94 6.66
CA THR A 31 20.81 -3.85 6.76
C THR A 31 21.31 -2.71 7.63
N ASN A 32 22.14 -2.98 8.64
CA ASN A 32 22.79 -1.92 9.41
C ASN A 32 23.82 -1.16 8.57
N GLU A 33 24.58 -1.86 7.73
CA GLU A 33 25.52 -1.24 6.78
C GLU A 33 24.75 -0.43 5.72
N LEU A 34 23.59 -0.92 5.27
CA LEU A 34 22.70 -0.21 4.36
C LEU A 34 22.19 1.10 5.00
N GLU A 35 21.73 1.05 6.26
CA GLU A 35 21.30 2.24 6.99
C GLU A 35 22.43 3.27 7.11
N GLN A 36 23.63 2.86 7.51
CA GLN A 36 24.77 3.74 7.62
C GLN A 36 25.11 4.38 6.25
N LYS A 37 25.07 3.57 5.18
CA LYS A 37 25.33 4.06 3.84
C LYS A 37 24.32 5.10 3.36
N ILE A 38 23.04 4.91 3.70
CA ILE A 38 21.96 5.87 3.44
C ILE A 38 22.23 7.16 4.23
N LEU A 39 22.55 7.07 5.53
CA LEU A 39 22.82 8.23 6.38
C LEU A 39 24.02 9.03 5.87
N ASP A 40 25.11 8.36 5.52
CA ASP A 40 26.32 9.00 4.98
C ASP A 40 26.07 9.68 3.61
N SER A 41 25.07 9.21 2.88
CA SER A 41 24.74 9.70 1.53
C SER A 41 23.57 10.69 1.52
N LEU A 42 22.99 11.07 2.67
CA LEU A 42 21.79 11.93 2.75
C LEU A 42 21.86 13.18 1.86
N PRO A 43 22.94 13.97 1.80
CA PRO A 43 22.97 15.16 0.93
C PRO A 43 22.79 14.83 -0.55
N ALA A 44 23.37 13.72 -1.02
CA ALA A 44 23.22 13.25 -2.40
C ALA A 44 21.81 12.74 -2.67
N ILE A 45 21.23 12.00 -1.73
CA ILE A 45 19.87 11.47 -1.78
C ILE A 45 18.85 12.60 -1.84
N GLU A 46 18.96 13.59 -0.97
CA GLU A 46 18.06 14.76 -0.93
C GLU A 46 18.11 15.57 -2.23
N ARG A 47 19.32 15.74 -2.79
CA ARG A 47 19.47 16.38 -4.08
C ARG A 47 18.83 15.56 -5.20
N TRP A 48 19.03 14.24 -5.21
CA TRP A 48 18.47 13.34 -6.21
C TRP A 48 16.94 13.38 -6.19
N PHE A 49 16.31 13.25 -5.03
CA PHE A 49 14.86 13.35 -4.91
C PHE A 49 14.30 14.69 -5.39
N ARG A 50 14.99 15.80 -5.09
CA ARG A 50 14.55 17.13 -5.59
C ARG A 50 14.56 17.18 -7.12
N MET A 51 15.54 16.56 -7.77
CA MET A 51 15.60 16.51 -9.24
C MET A 51 14.50 15.62 -9.81
N GLU A 52 14.31 14.43 -9.24
CA GLU A 52 13.24 13.52 -9.64
C GLU A 52 11.84 14.18 -9.51
N TRP A 53 11.60 14.94 -8.45
CA TRP A 53 10.33 15.63 -8.25
C TRP A 53 10.11 16.85 -9.15
N LEU A 54 11.12 17.34 -9.83
CA LEU A 54 10.95 18.33 -10.89
C LEU A 54 10.40 17.68 -12.17
N GLU A 55 10.73 16.42 -12.42
CA GLU A 55 10.36 15.68 -13.61
C GLU A 55 9.10 14.82 -13.40
N HIS A 56 8.88 14.37 -12.17
CA HIS A 56 7.82 13.41 -11.82
C HIS A 56 6.94 13.95 -10.70
N THR A 57 5.63 13.92 -10.90
CA THR A 57 4.66 14.25 -9.85
C THR A 57 4.40 13.02 -8.99
N PRO A 58 4.74 13.04 -7.69
CA PRO A 58 4.42 11.94 -6.80
C PRO A 58 2.90 11.76 -6.67
N PRO A 59 2.41 10.54 -6.37
CA PRO A 59 1.00 10.35 -6.07
C PRO A 59 0.60 11.16 -4.83
N PHE A 60 -0.66 11.57 -4.76
CA PHE A 60 -1.17 12.37 -3.64
C PHE A 60 -0.92 11.69 -2.29
N TYR A 61 -1.16 10.39 -2.22
CA TYR A 61 -0.85 9.54 -1.08
C TYR A 61 -0.60 8.10 -1.55
N THR A 62 0.09 7.32 -0.74
CA THR A 62 0.42 5.93 -1.05
C THR A 62 0.78 5.17 0.21
N SER A 63 0.68 3.86 0.16
CA SER A 63 1.30 2.96 1.13
C SER A 63 2.25 2.00 0.44
N VAL A 64 3.25 1.55 1.20
CA VAL A 64 4.25 0.59 0.76
C VAL A 64 4.40 -0.47 1.84
N ASP A 65 4.27 -1.73 1.47
CA ASP A 65 4.56 -2.85 2.35
C ASP A 65 6.06 -3.19 2.25
N LEU A 66 6.80 -2.86 3.30
CA LEU A 66 8.22 -3.19 3.41
C LEU A 66 8.43 -4.50 4.16
N ARG A 67 9.40 -5.29 3.71
CA ARG A 67 9.90 -6.47 4.41
C ARG A 67 11.37 -6.30 4.76
N ASN A 68 11.68 -6.54 6.04
CA ASN A 68 13.04 -6.57 6.56
C ASN A 68 13.45 -8.01 6.87
N ALA A 69 14.34 -8.55 6.05
CA ALA A 69 14.87 -9.90 6.24
C ALA A 69 16.18 -9.93 7.08
N GLY A 70 16.65 -8.78 7.58
CA GLY A 70 17.93 -8.66 8.29
C GLY A 70 19.14 -8.52 7.37
N PHE A 71 19.02 -8.97 6.14
CA PHE A 71 20.04 -8.83 5.10
C PHE A 71 19.56 -7.99 3.90
N LYS A 72 18.26 -7.68 3.87
CA LYS A 72 17.58 -6.99 2.78
C LYS A 72 16.36 -6.25 3.31
N LEU A 73 16.13 -5.04 2.84
CA LEU A 73 14.94 -4.24 3.10
C LEU A 73 14.28 -3.92 1.76
N ALA A 74 13.15 -4.52 1.45
CA ALA A 74 12.55 -4.36 0.14
C ALA A 74 11.03 -4.16 0.19
N PRO A 75 10.47 -3.31 -0.71
CA PRO A 75 9.03 -3.20 -0.90
C PRO A 75 8.50 -4.48 -1.54
N VAL A 76 7.38 -4.98 -1.05
CA VAL A 76 6.75 -6.18 -1.60
C VAL A 76 5.36 -5.92 -2.16
N ASP A 77 4.74 -4.82 -1.78
CA ASP A 77 3.50 -4.33 -2.38
C ASP A 77 3.38 -2.80 -2.20
N THR A 78 2.60 -2.17 -3.06
CA THR A 78 2.30 -0.73 -3.00
C THR A 78 0.85 -0.49 -3.33
N ASN A 79 0.24 0.50 -2.68
CA ASN A 79 -1.14 0.85 -2.92
C ASN A 79 -1.30 2.37 -3.06
N LEU A 80 -2.03 2.81 -4.08
CA LEU A 80 -2.38 4.22 -4.31
C LEU A 80 -3.70 4.62 -3.65
N TYR A 81 -4.36 3.69 -2.97
CA TYR A 81 -5.56 3.90 -2.16
C TYR A 81 -5.29 3.37 -0.74
N PRO A 82 -4.37 4.01 0.00
CA PRO A 82 -3.85 3.46 1.24
C PRO A 82 -4.90 3.35 2.33
N GLY A 83 -4.86 2.23 3.04
CA GLY A 83 -5.54 2.02 4.30
C GLY A 83 -4.58 2.11 5.49
N GLY A 84 -5.07 1.78 6.69
CA GLY A 84 -4.23 1.72 7.89
C GLY A 84 -3.93 3.07 8.55
N TRP A 85 -4.62 4.14 8.20
CA TRP A 85 -4.45 5.46 8.82
C TRP A 85 -4.74 5.46 10.33
N ASN A 86 -5.58 4.54 10.79
CA ASN A 86 -5.86 4.31 12.20
C ASN A 86 -4.67 3.69 12.96
N ASN A 87 -3.64 3.19 12.26
CA ASN A 87 -2.41 2.64 12.86
C ASN A 87 -1.36 3.73 13.12
N LEU A 88 -1.56 4.96 12.64
CA LEU A 88 -0.65 6.07 12.95
C LEU A 88 -0.66 6.37 14.44
N THR A 89 0.53 6.43 15.04
CA THR A 89 0.69 6.82 16.44
C THR A 89 0.40 8.31 16.63
N PRO A 90 0.11 8.76 17.86
CA PRO A 90 -0.11 10.19 18.14
C PRO A 90 1.04 11.08 17.68
N GLU A 91 2.28 10.58 17.76
CA GLU A 91 3.50 11.30 17.36
C GLU A 91 3.61 11.48 15.85
N MET A 92 3.02 10.56 15.07
CA MET A 92 3.01 10.61 13.61
C MET A 92 1.92 11.53 13.04
N LEU A 93 0.88 11.82 13.82
CA LEU A 93 -0.25 12.63 13.33
C LEU A 93 0.13 14.04 12.89
N PRO A 94 0.97 14.81 13.61
CA PRO A 94 1.40 16.13 13.17
C PRO A 94 2.14 16.08 11.81
N LEU A 95 2.96 15.07 11.59
CA LEU A 95 3.65 14.87 10.32
C LEU A 95 2.67 14.54 9.17
N ALA A 96 1.67 13.70 9.44
CA ALA A 96 0.61 13.39 8.47
C ALA A 96 -0.20 14.63 8.09
N VAL A 97 -0.53 15.47 9.06
CA VAL A 97 -1.23 16.76 8.83
C VAL A 97 -0.37 17.70 7.99
N GLN A 98 0.90 17.84 8.32
CA GLN A 98 1.84 18.68 7.56
C GLN A 98 2.02 18.18 6.12
N ALA A 99 2.12 16.87 5.93
CA ALA A 99 2.19 16.26 4.60
C ALA A 99 0.90 16.51 3.79
N ALA A 100 -0.27 16.40 4.44
CA ALA A 100 -1.55 16.70 3.80
C ALA A 100 -1.66 18.17 3.36
N MET A 101 -1.23 19.12 4.22
CA MET A 101 -1.16 20.55 3.85
C MET A 101 -0.29 20.76 2.61
N SER A 102 0.92 20.21 2.60
CA SER A 102 1.85 20.35 1.48
C SER A 102 1.33 19.71 0.19
N ALA A 103 0.62 18.59 0.28
CA ALA A 103 0.03 17.92 -0.88
C ALA A 103 -1.13 18.74 -1.48
N ILE A 104 -2.01 19.27 -0.63
CA ILE A 104 -3.13 20.12 -1.07
C ILE A 104 -2.63 21.44 -1.67
N GLU A 105 -1.62 22.07 -1.06
CA GLU A 105 -1.04 23.31 -1.59
C GLU A 105 -0.51 23.16 -3.02
N LYS A 106 0.07 22.02 -3.36
CA LYS A 106 0.55 21.72 -4.71
C LYS A 106 -0.56 21.51 -5.74
N ILE A 107 -1.73 21.03 -5.33
CA ILE A 107 -2.82 20.64 -6.24
C ILE A 107 -3.84 21.75 -6.38
N CYS A 108 -4.29 22.30 -5.26
CA CYS A 108 -5.30 23.35 -5.19
C CYS A 108 -5.07 24.17 -3.93
N PRO A 109 -4.18 25.19 -3.95
CA PRO A 109 -3.84 25.98 -2.75
C PRO A 109 -5.03 26.74 -2.17
N GLU A 110 -6.06 26.99 -2.97
CA GLU A 110 -7.30 27.64 -2.53
C GLU A 110 -8.36 26.64 -2.03
N ALA A 111 -8.03 25.34 -1.94
CA ALA A 111 -8.97 24.32 -1.51
C ALA A 111 -9.52 24.59 -0.12
N LYS A 112 -10.86 24.67 -0.03
CA LYS A 112 -11.61 24.75 1.23
C LYS A 112 -12.35 23.46 1.52
N ASN A 113 -12.92 22.85 0.47
CA ASN A 113 -13.77 21.68 0.56
C ASN A 113 -13.11 20.48 -0.10
N LEU A 114 -13.07 19.36 0.61
CA LEU A 114 -12.59 18.07 0.12
C LEU A 114 -13.69 17.02 0.29
N LEU A 115 -14.05 16.35 -0.81
CA LEU A 115 -14.96 15.22 -0.79
C LEU A 115 -14.13 13.92 -0.73
N LEU A 116 -14.23 13.19 0.37
CA LEU A 116 -13.59 11.89 0.53
C LEU A 116 -14.61 10.78 0.23
N ILE A 117 -14.31 9.93 -0.75
CA ILE A 117 -15.18 8.83 -1.16
C ILE A 117 -14.52 7.50 -0.81
N PRO A 118 -15.01 6.81 0.26
CA PRO A 118 -14.50 5.51 0.67
C PRO A 118 -15.06 4.36 -0.18
N GLU A 119 -14.60 3.14 0.12
CA GLU A 119 -15.20 1.89 -0.34
C GLU A 119 -16.65 1.74 0.13
N ASN A 120 -17.41 0.91 -0.60
CA ASN A 120 -18.81 0.63 -0.25
C ASN A 120 -18.96 -0.35 0.94
N HIS A 121 -17.90 -0.65 1.67
CA HIS A 121 -17.87 -1.64 2.77
C HIS A 121 -18.39 -1.06 4.08
N THR A 122 -19.64 -0.64 4.12
CA THR A 122 -20.26 0.00 5.29
C THR A 122 -20.39 -0.91 6.52
N ARG A 123 -20.33 -2.24 6.35
CA ARG A 123 -20.36 -3.22 7.45
C ARG A 123 -18.98 -3.41 8.11
N ASN A 124 -17.91 -2.96 7.49
CA ASN A 124 -16.55 -3.04 8.04
C ASN A 124 -16.24 -1.79 8.86
N THR A 125 -16.62 -1.78 10.13
CA THR A 125 -16.38 -0.65 11.03
C THR A 125 -14.91 -0.37 11.27
N PHE A 126 -14.03 -1.37 11.15
CA PHE A 126 -12.59 -1.19 11.22
C PHE A 126 -12.07 -0.35 10.04
N TYR A 127 -12.58 -0.62 8.84
CA TYR A 127 -12.26 0.21 7.68
C TYR A 127 -12.82 1.64 7.82
N LEU A 128 -14.03 1.78 8.36
CA LEU A 128 -14.60 3.11 8.62
C LEU A 128 -13.79 3.90 9.67
N THR A 129 -13.17 3.23 10.64
CA THR A 129 -12.24 3.87 11.58
C THR A 129 -11.00 4.45 10.85
N ASN A 130 -10.48 3.71 9.86
CA ASN A 130 -9.43 4.22 8.98
C ASN A 130 -9.87 5.48 8.23
N VAL A 131 -11.10 5.48 7.67
CA VAL A 131 -11.68 6.63 6.95
C VAL A 131 -11.86 7.84 7.88
N ALA A 132 -12.36 7.61 9.10
CA ALA A 132 -12.50 8.66 10.11
C ALA A 132 -11.16 9.31 10.47
N ARG A 133 -10.11 8.50 10.60
CA ARG A 133 -8.76 8.99 10.86
C ARG A 133 -8.25 9.86 9.71
N LEU A 134 -8.43 9.41 8.48
CA LEU A 134 -8.05 10.16 7.29
C LEU A 134 -8.82 11.48 7.19
N GLN A 135 -10.13 11.47 7.43
CA GLN A 135 -10.97 12.66 7.49
C GLN A 135 -10.43 13.66 8.53
N LYS A 136 -10.07 13.18 9.72
CA LYS A 136 -9.51 14.02 10.80
C LYS A 136 -8.18 14.67 10.42
N ILE A 137 -7.29 13.93 9.73
CA ILE A 137 -6.02 14.48 9.24
C ILE A 137 -6.28 15.66 8.30
N PHE A 138 -7.19 15.54 7.35
CA PHE A 138 -7.50 16.62 6.42
C PHE A 138 -8.25 17.78 7.08
N HIS A 139 -9.10 17.53 8.07
CA HIS A 139 -9.69 18.59 8.87
C HIS A 139 -8.62 19.39 9.62
N GLN A 140 -7.65 18.73 10.22
CA GLN A 140 -6.53 19.39 10.90
C GLN A 140 -5.60 20.13 9.92
N ALA A 141 -5.56 19.67 8.65
CA ALA A 141 -4.87 20.38 7.57
C ALA A 141 -5.63 21.62 7.05
N GLY A 142 -6.76 21.99 7.66
CA GLY A 142 -7.51 23.20 7.34
C GLY A 142 -8.64 23.02 6.33
N LEU A 143 -9.00 21.78 5.97
CA LEU A 143 -10.04 21.50 4.99
C LEU A 143 -11.39 21.19 5.66
N ASN A 144 -12.48 21.62 5.03
CA ASN A 144 -13.81 21.13 5.32
C ASN A 144 -14.01 19.81 4.55
N VAL A 145 -14.04 18.68 5.27
CA VAL A 145 -14.06 17.33 4.68
C VAL A 145 -15.38 16.67 4.95
N ARG A 146 -16.10 16.29 3.89
CA ARG A 146 -17.29 15.46 3.99
C ARG A 146 -17.07 14.12 3.30
N LEU A 147 -17.75 13.09 3.79
CA LEU A 147 -17.65 11.73 3.26
C LEU A 147 -18.80 11.47 2.30
N GLY A 148 -18.46 11.20 1.05
CA GLY A 148 -19.43 10.80 0.03
C GLY A 148 -19.49 9.30 -0.15
N THR A 149 -20.63 8.78 -0.59
CA THR A 149 -20.78 7.37 -0.95
C THR A 149 -21.46 7.22 -2.30
N ILE A 150 -21.01 6.22 -3.05
CA ILE A 150 -21.64 5.77 -4.30
C ILE A 150 -22.42 4.47 -4.09
N ASN A 151 -22.58 4.02 -2.83
CA ASN A 151 -23.40 2.85 -2.51
C ASN A 151 -24.88 3.18 -2.77
N PRO A 152 -25.56 2.48 -3.72
CA PRO A 152 -26.93 2.76 -4.06
C PRO A 152 -27.94 2.49 -2.93
N GLU A 153 -27.54 1.73 -1.89
CA GLU A 153 -28.37 1.48 -0.72
C GLU A 153 -28.45 2.69 0.24
N ILE A 154 -27.52 3.67 0.09
CA ILE A 154 -27.49 4.87 0.93
C ILE A 154 -28.04 6.04 0.11
N THR A 155 -29.31 6.34 0.31
CA THR A 155 -30.03 7.41 -0.43
C THR A 155 -30.17 8.72 0.36
N GLU A 156 -29.82 8.70 1.63
CA GLU A 156 -29.84 9.86 2.54
C GLU A 156 -28.61 9.82 3.48
N PRO A 157 -28.23 10.94 4.12
CA PRO A 157 -27.12 10.96 5.07
C PRO A 157 -27.30 9.90 6.15
N THR A 158 -26.37 8.95 6.21
CA THR A 158 -26.42 7.80 7.12
C THR A 158 -25.25 7.83 8.08
N THR A 159 -25.53 7.73 9.36
CA THR A 159 -24.52 7.74 10.44
C THR A 159 -24.11 6.34 10.82
N PHE A 160 -22.82 6.12 10.97
CA PHE A 160 -22.23 4.87 11.45
C PHE A 160 -21.45 5.14 12.74
N ASP A 161 -21.78 4.38 13.79
CA ASP A 161 -21.05 4.36 15.05
C ASP A 161 -19.80 3.48 14.91
N LEU A 162 -18.65 3.98 15.34
CA LEU A 162 -17.37 3.27 15.27
C LEU A 162 -17.01 2.63 16.62
N PRO A 163 -16.21 1.57 16.62
CA PRO A 163 -15.73 0.94 17.86
C PRO A 163 -14.95 1.89 18.78
N THR A 164 -14.40 2.97 18.22
CA THR A 164 -13.68 4.03 18.96
C THR A 164 -14.62 5.01 19.69
N GLY A 165 -15.94 4.88 19.52
CA GLY A 165 -16.92 5.85 20.00
C GLY A 165 -17.10 7.09 19.11
N GLU A 166 -16.32 7.21 18.05
CA GLU A 166 -16.49 8.24 17.01
C GLU A 166 -17.64 7.88 16.07
N ARG A 167 -18.10 8.87 15.30
CA ARG A 167 -19.15 8.70 14.29
C ARG A 167 -18.68 9.20 12.94
N VAL A 168 -19.08 8.52 11.89
CA VAL A 168 -18.94 8.98 10.52
C VAL A 168 -20.30 9.08 9.85
N VAL A 169 -20.47 10.08 9.00
CA VAL A 169 -21.69 10.25 8.20
C VAL A 169 -21.31 10.08 6.75
N LEU A 170 -21.91 9.10 6.09
CA LEU A 170 -21.81 8.90 4.64
C LEU A 170 -23.01 9.54 3.97
N GLU A 171 -22.74 10.35 2.94
CA GLU A 171 -23.75 11.10 2.22
C GLU A 171 -23.79 10.67 0.74
N PRO A 172 -24.96 10.51 0.12
CA PRO A 172 -25.04 10.14 -1.28
C PRO A 172 -24.39 11.21 -2.18
N VAL A 173 -23.49 10.76 -3.05
CA VAL A 173 -22.81 11.65 -4.00
C VAL A 173 -23.81 12.08 -5.09
N ILE A 174 -23.82 13.37 -5.40
CA ILE A 174 -24.66 13.98 -6.42
C ILE A 174 -23.75 14.41 -7.59
N ARG A 175 -24.13 14.00 -8.78
CA ARG A 175 -23.46 14.43 -10.01
C ARG A 175 -24.23 15.56 -10.69
N THR A 176 -23.53 16.63 -11.03
CA THR A 176 -24.04 17.76 -11.77
C THR A 176 -23.15 18.00 -12.99
N LYS A 177 -23.55 17.54 -14.18
CA LYS A 177 -22.75 17.62 -15.43
C LYS A 177 -21.34 17.04 -15.24
N HIS A 178 -20.33 17.88 -15.08
CA HIS A 178 -18.91 17.51 -14.98
C HIS A 178 -18.35 17.64 -13.56
N ARG A 179 -19.21 17.76 -12.56
CA ARG A 179 -18.83 17.89 -11.14
C ARG A 179 -19.53 16.87 -10.27
N LEU A 180 -18.88 16.50 -9.17
CA LEU A 180 -19.47 15.75 -8.05
C LEU A 180 -19.50 16.62 -6.82
N GLY A 181 -20.53 16.41 -6.01
CA GLY A 181 -20.67 17.06 -4.71
C GLY A 181 -21.63 16.28 -3.82
N LEU A 182 -22.03 16.93 -2.73
CA LEU A 182 -23.11 16.49 -1.85
C LEU A 182 -24.17 17.59 -1.82
N LYS A 183 -25.28 17.34 -1.16
CA LYS A 183 -26.27 18.38 -0.92
C LYS A 183 -25.58 19.55 -0.18
N ASP A 184 -25.64 20.75 -0.77
CA ASP A 184 -25.05 21.99 -0.23
C ASP A 184 -23.53 21.91 -0.01
N PHE A 185 -22.82 21.06 -0.79
CA PHE A 185 -21.36 20.92 -0.68
C PHE A 185 -20.74 20.71 -2.06
N ASP A 186 -19.96 21.69 -2.49
CA ASP A 186 -19.24 21.68 -3.77
C ASP A 186 -17.71 21.67 -3.50
N PRO A 187 -17.03 20.53 -3.68
CA PRO A 187 -15.59 20.41 -3.49
C PRO A 187 -14.82 20.79 -4.76
N CYS A 188 -13.63 21.36 -4.61
CA CYS A 188 -12.67 21.45 -5.73
C CYS A 188 -11.84 20.18 -5.87
N THR A 189 -11.72 19.40 -4.81
CA THR A 189 -10.92 18.16 -4.78
C THR A 189 -11.75 16.98 -4.28
N ILE A 190 -11.69 15.90 -5.01
CA ILE A 190 -12.31 14.61 -4.68
C ILE A 190 -11.20 13.62 -4.43
N LEU A 191 -11.16 13.06 -3.23
CA LEU A 191 -10.22 12.03 -2.84
C LEU A 191 -10.90 10.67 -2.78
N LEU A 192 -10.45 9.74 -3.62
CA LEU A 192 -10.93 8.38 -3.61
C LEU A 192 -10.12 7.55 -2.62
N ASN A 193 -10.78 6.94 -1.65
CA ASN A 193 -10.25 5.81 -0.89
C ASN A 193 -10.96 4.50 -1.30
N ASN A 194 -11.53 4.51 -2.49
CA ASN A 194 -12.10 3.36 -3.20
C ASN A 194 -11.10 2.94 -4.29
N ASP A 195 -10.64 1.71 -4.23
CA ASP A 195 -9.53 1.22 -5.04
C ASP A 195 -9.90 0.87 -6.50
N LEU A 196 -11.16 1.06 -6.88
CA LEU A 196 -11.68 0.81 -8.22
C LEU A 196 -11.39 -0.60 -8.76
N SER A 197 -11.31 -1.59 -7.90
CA SER A 197 -11.03 -2.99 -8.30
C SER A 197 -12.15 -3.58 -9.15
N ALA A 198 -13.40 -3.20 -8.89
CA ALA A 198 -14.56 -3.62 -9.69
C ALA A 198 -14.71 -2.88 -11.03
N GLY A 199 -13.79 -1.98 -11.35
CA GLY A 199 -13.86 -1.08 -12.51
C GLY A 199 -14.14 0.36 -12.11
N THR A 200 -14.11 1.25 -13.10
CA THR A 200 -14.38 2.67 -12.89
C THR A 200 -15.89 2.95 -12.97
N PRO A 201 -16.54 3.33 -11.88
CA PRO A 201 -17.95 3.72 -11.91
C PRO A 201 -18.21 4.88 -12.88
N GLU A 202 -19.32 4.84 -13.61
CA GLU A 202 -19.68 5.86 -14.58
C GLU A 202 -19.75 7.27 -13.97
N ILE A 203 -20.17 7.35 -12.71
CA ILE A 203 -20.27 8.61 -11.97
C ILE A 203 -18.96 9.38 -11.87
N PHE A 204 -17.79 8.71 -11.97
CA PHE A 204 -16.47 9.33 -11.93
C PHE A 204 -15.91 9.73 -13.30
N GLN A 205 -16.55 9.32 -14.38
CA GLN A 205 -16.05 9.61 -15.72
C GLN A 205 -16.34 11.06 -16.11
N ASN A 206 -15.46 11.65 -16.93
CA ASN A 206 -15.66 12.99 -17.51
C ASN A 206 -15.86 14.11 -16.46
N LEU A 207 -15.09 14.06 -15.38
CA LEU A 207 -15.00 15.15 -14.40
C LEU A 207 -13.83 16.06 -14.81
N TYR A 208 -14.11 17.25 -15.31
CA TYR A 208 -13.07 18.16 -15.84
C TYR A 208 -12.87 19.40 -14.97
N GLU A 209 -13.77 19.65 -14.04
CA GLU A 209 -13.81 20.87 -13.25
C GLU A 209 -13.36 20.65 -11.80
N GLN A 210 -12.82 19.47 -11.50
CA GLN A 210 -12.40 19.09 -10.15
C GLN A 210 -11.16 18.21 -10.20
N HIS A 211 -10.33 18.29 -9.18
CA HIS A 211 -9.21 17.36 -9.01
C HIS A 211 -9.72 16.03 -8.46
N LEU A 212 -9.62 14.97 -9.25
CA LEU A 212 -9.95 13.61 -8.83
C LEU A 212 -8.66 12.84 -8.54
N LEU A 213 -8.50 12.42 -7.29
CA LEU A 213 -7.27 11.82 -6.76
C LEU A 213 -7.56 10.50 -6.02
N PRO A 214 -6.75 9.46 -6.20
CA PRO A 214 -5.84 9.26 -7.33
C PRO A 214 -6.59 9.28 -8.68
N PRO A 215 -5.88 9.46 -9.81
CA PRO A 215 -6.53 9.45 -11.11
C PRO A 215 -7.12 8.06 -11.42
N LEU A 216 -8.18 7.99 -12.22
CA LEU A 216 -8.94 6.75 -12.48
C LEU A 216 -8.08 5.60 -13.01
N HIS A 217 -7.04 5.89 -13.80
CA HIS A 217 -6.13 4.88 -14.32
C HIS A 217 -5.20 4.26 -13.27
N ALA A 218 -5.17 4.82 -12.06
CA ALA A 218 -4.46 4.24 -10.92
C ALA A 218 -5.26 3.13 -10.22
N GLY A 219 -6.54 2.94 -10.57
CA GLY A 219 -7.41 1.90 -10.01
C GLY A 219 -6.94 0.49 -10.32
N TRP A 220 -7.20 -0.44 -9.40
CA TRP A 220 -6.74 -1.83 -9.51
C TRP A 220 -7.38 -2.62 -10.66
N SER A 221 -8.47 -2.16 -11.25
CA SER A 221 -8.99 -2.73 -12.50
C SER A 221 -8.05 -2.54 -13.68
N VAL A 222 -7.19 -1.50 -13.64
CA VAL A 222 -6.26 -1.14 -14.72
C VAL A 222 -4.80 -1.38 -14.30
N ARG A 223 -4.45 -1.00 -13.07
CA ARG A 223 -3.08 -1.07 -12.55
C ARG A 223 -2.59 -2.51 -12.47
N ARG A 224 -1.28 -2.71 -12.76
CA ARG A 224 -0.59 -4.00 -12.64
C ARG A 224 0.62 -3.84 -11.71
N LYS A 225 0.83 -4.86 -10.85
CA LYS A 225 2.00 -4.94 -9.96
C LYS A 225 3.29 -5.08 -10.76
N SER A 226 3.27 -5.88 -11.81
CA SER A 226 4.43 -6.06 -12.71
C SER A 226 4.87 -4.77 -13.36
N THR A 227 3.93 -3.93 -13.81
CA THR A 227 4.22 -2.61 -14.36
C THR A 227 4.87 -1.69 -13.31
N HIS A 228 4.34 -1.70 -12.08
CA HIS A 228 4.92 -0.94 -10.98
C HIS A 228 6.35 -1.39 -10.67
N PHE A 229 6.57 -2.70 -10.50
CA PHE A 229 7.90 -3.22 -10.16
C PHE A 229 8.90 -3.08 -11.30
N THR A 230 8.46 -3.06 -12.56
CA THR A 230 9.32 -2.71 -13.71
C THR A 230 9.81 -1.25 -13.64
N ALA A 231 8.96 -0.33 -13.22
CA ALA A 231 9.37 1.05 -12.98
C ALA A 231 10.26 1.18 -11.73
N TYR A 232 9.89 0.50 -10.65
CA TYR A 232 10.66 0.49 -9.41
C TYR A 232 12.07 -0.07 -9.60
N ASP A 233 12.23 -1.14 -10.39
CA ASP A 233 13.53 -1.74 -10.71
C ASP A 233 14.52 -0.70 -11.25
N LYS A 234 14.08 0.11 -12.22
CA LYS A 234 14.90 1.19 -12.79
C LYS A 234 15.26 2.27 -11.76
N VAL A 235 14.31 2.65 -10.92
CA VAL A 235 14.52 3.66 -9.88
C VAL A 235 15.45 3.12 -8.78
N ALA A 236 15.27 1.87 -8.39
CA ALA A 236 16.11 1.21 -7.40
C ALA A 236 17.58 1.07 -7.90
N ASP A 237 17.77 0.72 -9.17
CA ASP A 237 19.10 0.68 -9.80
C ASP A 237 19.76 2.05 -9.80
N ALA A 238 19.04 3.10 -10.21
CA ALA A 238 19.56 4.47 -10.21
C ALA A 238 19.94 4.95 -8.79
N PHE A 239 19.08 4.67 -7.81
CA PHE A 239 19.33 5.00 -6.40
C PHE A 239 20.52 4.21 -5.84
N ALA A 240 20.58 2.92 -6.10
CA ALA A 240 21.66 2.05 -5.64
C ALA A 240 23.02 2.52 -6.20
N ASN A 241 23.07 2.87 -7.47
CA ASN A 241 24.26 3.43 -8.09
C ASN A 241 24.68 4.78 -7.47
N LEU A 242 23.70 5.65 -7.13
CA LEU A 242 23.95 6.92 -6.47
C LEU A 242 24.72 6.78 -5.16
N ILE A 243 24.32 5.80 -4.34
CA ILE A 243 24.90 5.60 -3.00
C ILE A 243 25.92 4.45 -2.95
N GLY A 244 26.18 3.77 -4.07
CA GLY A 244 27.19 2.70 -4.17
C GLY A 244 26.82 1.43 -3.40
N ILE A 245 25.61 0.94 -3.55
CA ILE A 245 25.14 -0.33 -2.98
C ILE A 245 24.69 -1.30 -4.07
N ASP A 246 24.53 -2.57 -3.71
CA ASP A 246 23.86 -3.55 -4.57
C ASP A 246 22.34 -3.24 -4.59
N PRO A 247 21.72 -3.00 -5.75
CA PRO A 247 20.29 -2.75 -5.84
C PRO A 247 19.44 -3.89 -5.28
N TRP A 248 19.93 -5.12 -5.27
CA TRP A 248 19.23 -6.25 -4.68
C TRP A 248 18.92 -6.05 -3.18
N LEU A 249 19.70 -5.28 -2.45
CA LEU A 249 19.48 -4.99 -1.02
C LEU A 249 18.18 -4.21 -0.76
N ILE A 250 17.67 -3.50 -1.77
CA ILE A 250 16.46 -2.66 -1.67
C ILE A 250 15.37 -3.03 -2.67
N ASN A 251 15.61 -4.02 -3.55
CA ASN A 251 14.73 -4.37 -4.66
C ASN A 251 14.48 -5.87 -4.70
N PRO A 252 13.24 -6.36 -4.59
CA PRO A 252 12.95 -7.78 -4.77
C PRO A 252 13.00 -8.14 -6.24
N TYR A 253 13.65 -9.24 -6.59
CA TYR A 253 13.54 -9.78 -7.93
C TYR A 253 12.11 -10.19 -8.24
N PHE A 254 11.71 -10.04 -9.48
CA PHE A 254 10.40 -10.48 -9.94
C PHE A 254 10.43 -10.95 -11.40
N SER A 255 9.39 -11.67 -11.77
CA SER A 255 9.03 -12.04 -13.13
C SER A 255 7.51 -12.00 -13.27
N SER A 256 6.99 -12.04 -14.47
CA SER A 256 5.56 -12.08 -14.72
C SER A 256 5.20 -13.17 -15.71
N CYS A 257 4.00 -13.71 -15.56
CA CYS A 257 3.47 -14.68 -16.50
C CYS A 257 2.03 -14.28 -16.85
N GLY A 258 1.77 -14.06 -18.12
CA GLY A 258 0.44 -13.83 -18.65
C GLY A 258 -0.28 -15.14 -18.98
N SER A 259 -1.61 -15.07 -19.09
CA SER A 259 -2.44 -16.20 -19.55
C SER A 259 -2.34 -17.45 -18.67
N VAL A 260 -2.39 -17.28 -17.35
CA VAL A 260 -2.44 -18.37 -16.37
C VAL A 260 -3.87 -18.63 -15.94
N ASN A 261 -4.33 -19.87 -16.06
CA ASN A 261 -5.61 -20.32 -15.52
C ASN A 261 -5.39 -21.49 -14.55
N PHE A 262 -5.47 -21.22 -13.27
CA PHE A 262 -5.27 -22.24 -12.23
C PHE A 262 -6.36 -23.30 -12.18
N ALA A 263 -7.58 -22.99 -12.62
CA ALA A 263 -8.69 -23.95 -12.64
C ALA A 263 -8.49 -24.99 -13.74
N GLU A 264 -8.13 -24.56 -14.93
CA GLU A 264 -7.93 -25.40 -16.10
C GLU A 264 -6.50 -25.95 -16.23
N GLY A 265 -5.54 -25.33 -15.52
CA GLY A 265 -4.13 -25.69 -15.56
C GLY A 265 -3.38 -25.15 -16.81
N THR A 266 -3.95 -24.20 -17.53
CA THR A 266 -3.26 -23.56 -18.66
C THR A 266 -2.22 -22.55 -18.19
N GLY A 267 -1.10 -22.40 -18.91
CA GLY A 267 0.00 -21.49 -18.57
C GLY A 267 0.89 -21.96 -17.41
N MET A 268 0.65 -23.16 -16.85
CA MET A 268 1.42 -23.68 -15.72
C MET A 268 2.88 -23.98 -16.08
N ASP A 269 3.17 -24.37 -17.30
CA ASP A 269 4.55 -24.62 -17.76
C ASP A 269 5.38 -23.34 -17.77
N CYS A 270 4.78 -22.24 -18.26
CA CYS A 270 5.41 -20.91 -18.19
C CYS A 270 5.66 -20.49 -16.73
N LEU A 271 4.65 -20.61 -15.89
CA LEU A 271 4.75 -20.28 -14.48
C LEU A 271 5.84 -21.09 -13.77
N THR A 272 5.87 -22.39 -13.99
CA THR A 272 6.88 -23.31 -13.42
C THR A 272 8.29 -22.93 -13.87
N GLY A 273 8.47 -22.65 -15.16
CA GLY A 273 9.75 -22.24 -15.72
C GLY A 273 10.25 -20.90 -15.14
N GLU A 274 9.38 -19.91 -15.00
CA GLU A 274 9.75 -18.61 -14.44
C GLU A 274 10.04 -18.70 -12.93
N VAL A 275 9.30 -19.50 -12.18
CA VAL A 275 9.57 -19.79 -10.77
C VAL A 275 10.96 -20.41 -10.59
N ASP A 276 11.32 -21.42 -11.40
CA ASP A 276 12.61 -22.08 -11.31
C ASP A 276 13.78 -21.13 -11.64
N LYS A 277 13.64 -20.31 -12.68
CA LYS A 277 14.63 -19.29 -13.04
C LYS A 277 14.82 -18.27 -11.91
N LEU A 278 13.73 -17.79 -11.32
CA LEU A 278 13.77 -16.78 -10.27
C LEU A 278 14.38 -17.34 -8.98
N LEU A 279 14.01 -18.56 -8.57
CA LEU A 279 14.60 -19.23 -7.42
C LEU A 279 16.12 -19.42 -7.59
N LYS A 280 16.58 -19.80 -8.77
CA LYS A 280 18.02 -19.91 -9.07
C LYS A 280 18.72 -18.54 -8.97
N LYS A 281 18.11 -17.49 -9.50
CA LYS A 281 18.65 -16.13 -9.42
C LYS A 281 18.78 -15.65 -7.98
N ILE A 282 17.76 -15.91 -7.14
CA ILE A 282 17.78 -15.58 -5.71
C ILE A 282 18.85 -16.40 -4.98
N GLN A 283 18.97 -17.71 -5.29
CA GLN A 283 19.98 -18.58 -4.67
C GLN A 283 21.41 -18.06 -4.91
N LEU A 284 21.72 -17.58 -6.13
CA LEU A 284 23.03 -16.97 -6.40
C LEU A 284 23.32 -15.76 -5.51
N LYS A 285 22.30 -14.93 -5.22
CA LYS A 285 22.44 -13.82 -4.27
C LYS A 285 22.61 -14.30 -2.84
N TYR A 286 21.88 -15.33 -2.44
CA TYR A 286 22.02 -15.92 -1.12
C TYR A 286 23.43 -16.50 -0.90
N ASP A 287 23.99 -17.17 -1.93
CA ASP A 287 25.35 -17.67 -1.90
C ASP A 287 26.38 -16.53 -1.84
N GLU A 288 26.18 -15.44 -2.60
CA GLU A 288 27.04 -14.25 -2.59
C GLU A 288 27.11 -13.59 -1.22
N TYR A 289 25.96 -13.48 -0.54
CA TYR A 289 25.84 -12.86 0.79
C TYR A 289 26.00 -13.85 1.97
N GLY A 290 26.26 -15.11 1.69
CA GLY A 290 26.42 -16.15 2.73
C GLY A 290 25.16 -16.47 3.51
N ILE A 291 23.98 -16.20 2.92
CA ILE A 291 22.66 -16.44 3.52
C ILE A 291 22.38 -17.95 3.53
N LYS A 292 21.98 -18.49 4.70
CA LYS A 292 21.77 -19.94 4.90
C LYS A 292 20.33 -20.39 4.67
N GLU A 293 19.42 -19.47 4.63
CA GLU A 293 18.01 -19.71 4.36
C GLU A 293 17.80 -20.22 2.93
N LYS A 294 16.71 -20.94 2.72
CA LYS A 294 16.32 -21.37 1.37
C LYS A 294 15.45 -20.27 0.74
N PRO A 295 15.72 -19.91 -0.52
CA PRO A 295 14.89 -18.95 -1.23
C PRO A 295 13.47 -19.49 -1.44
N PHE A 296 12.54 -18.57 -1.56
CA PHE A 296 11.17 -18.86 -1.97
C PHE A 296 10.65 -17.69 -2.80
N VAL A 297 9.57 -17.91 -3.49
CA VAL A 297 8.87 -16.87 -4.24
C VAL A 297 7.41 -16.80 -3.83
N ILE A 298 6.82 -15.64 -4.05
CA ILE A 298 5.39 -15.38 -3.88
C ILE A 298 4.80 -15.21 -5.27
N VAL A 299 3.86 -16.09 -5.62
CA VAL A 299 3.02 -15.95 -6.81
C VAL A 299 1.75 -15.26 -6.38
N LYS A 300 1.41 -14.16 -7.03
CA LYS A 300 0.22 -13.39 -6.73
C LYS A 300 -0.43 -12.84 -8.00
N ALA A 301 -1.74 -12.61 -7.96
CA ALA A 301 -2.42 -11.94 -9.05
C ALA A 301 -1.74 -10.61 -9.37
N ASP A 302 -1.54 -10.32 -10.64
CA ASP A 302 -0.90 -9.08 -11.10
C ASP A 302 -1.78 -7.85 -10.87
N ASN A 303 -3.09 -8.04 -10.83
CA ASN A 303 -4.10 -7.09 -10.38
C ASN A 303 -4.68 -7.50 -9.03
N GLY A 304 -5.34 -6.56 -8.34
CA GLY A 304 -6.11 -6.84 -7.12
C GLY A 304 -5.38 -6.57 -5.82
N THR A 305 -6.16 -6.62 -4.75
CA THR A 305 -5.85 -6.17 -3.38
C THR A 305 -6.22 -7.22 -2.33
N TYR A 306 -6.03 -6.90 -1.06
CA TYR A 306 -6.44 -7.70 0.12
C TYR A 306 -5.81 -9.09 0.22
N GLY A 307 -4.66 -9.33 -0.39
CA GLY A 307 -3.96 -10.62 -0.28
C GLY A 307 -4.70 -11.80 -0.93
N MET A 308 -5.68 -11.54 -1.79
CA MET A 308 -6.34 -12.58 -2.58
C MET A 308 -5.45 -13.02 -3.73
N GLY A 309 -5.57 -14.28 -4.12
CA GLY A 309 -4.74 -14.84 -5.20
C GLY A 309 -3.24 -14.84 -4.88
N ILE A 310 -2.85 -15.20 -3.63
CA ILE A 310 -1.44 -15.27 -3.19
C ILE A 310 -1.08 -16.71 -2.79
N MET A 311 0.09 -17.16 -3.27
CA MET A 311 0.65 -18.47 -2.99
C MET A 311 2.17 -18.37 -2.78
N THR A 312 2.69 -19.03 -1.74
CA THR A 312 4.13 -19.18 -1.52
C THR A 312 4.63 -20.45 -2.21
N VAL A 313 5.73 -20.34 -2.94
CA VAL A 313 6.34 -21.45 -3.71
C VAL A 313 7.82 -21.54 -3.34
N ARG A 314 8.27 -22.72 -2.93
CA ARG A 314 9.66 -23.01 -2.55
C ARG A 314 10.40 -23.83 -3.59
N SER A 315 9.66 -24.49 -4.46
CA SER A 315 10.21 -25.26 -5.57
C SER A 315 9.19 -25.33 -6.71
N ALA A 316 9.64 -25.53 -7.93
CA ALA A 316 8.77 -25.75 -9.08
C ALA A 316 7.77 -26.91 -8.86
N LYS A 317 8.17 -27.92 -8.10
CA LYS A 317 7.32 -29.07 -7.75
C LYS A 317 6.08 -28.69 -6.92
N ASP A 318 6.14 -27.60 -6.16
CA ASP A 318 4.98 -27.13 -5.37
C ASP A 318 3.81 -26.73 -6.28
N LEU A 319 4.10 -26.35 -7.52
CA LEU A 319 3.10 -26.01 -8.54
C LEU A 319 2.41 -27.25 -9.15
N GLU A 320 3.07 -28.40 -9.14
CA GLU A 320 2.51 -29.65 -9.65
C GLU A 320 1.45 -30.25 -8.70
N VAL A 321 1.62 -29.99 -7.39
CA VAL A 321 0.79 -30.59 -6.33
C VAL A 321 -0.24 -29.63 -5.73
N ILE A 322 -0.58 -28.54 -6.43
CA ILE A 322 -1.56 -27.55 -5.97
C ILE A 322 -2.92 -28.23 -5.74
N ASN A 323 -3.40 -28.17 -4.50
CA ASN A 323 -4.71 -28.73 -4.16
C ASN A 323 -5.85 -27.83 -4.67
N ARG A 324 -7.08 -28.39 -4.71
CA ARG A 324 -8.28 -27.70 -5.19
C ARG A 324 -8.55 -26.39 -4.44
N LYS A 325 -8.32 -26.32 -3.13
CA LYS A 325 -8.53 -25.12 -2.31
C LYS A 325 -7.60 -23.98 -2.76
N THR A 326 -6.33 -24.29 -3.00
CA THR A 326 -5.35 -23.31 -3.46
C THR A 326 -5.65 -22.87 -4.90
N LYS A 327 -6.04 -23.81 -5.79
CA LYS A 327 -6.48 -23.47 -7.15
C LYS A 327 -7.64 -22.48 -7.13
N ASN A 328 -8.67 -22.74 -6.32
CA ASN A 328 -9.81 -21.83 -6.17
C ASN A 328 -9.38 -20.47 -5.61
N LYS A 329 -8.49 -20.46 -4.60
CA LYS A 329 -7.94 -19.20 -4.04
C LYS A 329 -7.18 -18.38 -5.07
N MET A 330 -6.44 -19.03 -5.97
CA MET A 330 -5.65 -18.40 -7.02
C MET A 330 -6.45 -17.99 -8.25
N SER A 331 -7.67 -18.52 -8.41
CA SER A 331 -8.48 -18.29 -9.62
C SER A 331 -9.31 -16.99 -9.57
N VAL A 332 -9.54 -16.44 -8.39
CA VAL A 332 -10.43 -15.28 -8.21
C VAL A 332 -9.82 -14.27 -7.25
N VAL A 333 -9.94 -12.99 -7.59
CA VAL A 333 -9.60 -11.84 -6.73
C VAL A 333 -10.86 -11.14 -6.24
N LYS A 334 -10.70 -10.01 -5.56
CA LYS A 334 -11.79 -9.14 -5.09
C LYS A 334 -12.82 -8.91 -6.22
N ASP A 335 -14.08 -8.86 -5.85
CA ASP A 335 -15.25 -8.65 -6.75
C ASP A 335 -15.45 -9.77 -7.80
N GLY A 336 -14.92 -10.97 -7.55
CA GLY A 336 -15.16 -12.15 -8.39
C GLY A 336 -14.43 -12.15 -9.74
N GLN A 337 -13.47 -11.25 -9.94
CA GLN A 337 -12.69 -11.21 -11.17
C GLN A 337 -11.76 -12.43 -11.28
N THR A 338 -11.66 -12.98 -12.49
CA THR A 338 -10.77 -14.12 -12.77
C THR A 338 -9.33 -13.65 -12.86
N VAL A 339 -8.41 -14.37 -12.22
CA VAL A 339 -6.97 -14.17 -12.35
C VAL A 339 -6.52 -14.75 -13.68
N SER A 340 -5.97 -13.91 -14.55
CA SER A 340 -5.38 -14.31 -15.84
C SER A 340 -3.90 -13.96 -15.96
N GLU A 341 -3.41 -13.08 -15.10
CA GLU A 341 -2.02 -12.62 -15.09
C GLU A 341 -1.47 -12.70 -13.67
N VAL A 342 -0.23 -13.13 -13.53
CA VAL A 342 0.44 -13.24 -12.24
C VAL A 342 1.81 -12.58 -12.27
N ILE A 343 2.18 -12.00 -11.13
CA ILE A 343 3.55 -11.64 -10.81
C ILE A 343 4.15 -12.71 -9.90
N ILE A 344 5.37 -13.08 -10.17
CA ILE A 344 6.20 -13.99 -9.38
C ILE A 344 7.27 -13.11 -8.74
N GLN A 345 7.26 -12.97 -7.44
CA GLN A 345 8.16 -12.07 -6.74
C GLN A 345 9.00 -12.82 -5.72
N GLU A 346 10.26 -12.40 -5.57
CA GLU A 346 11.13 -12.88 -4.51
C GLU A 346 10.45 -12.79 -3.15
N GLY A 347 10.46 -13.90 -2.43
CA GLY A 347 9.97 -13.96 -1.07
C GLY A 347 10.98 -13.34 -0.11
N VAL A 348 10.65 -12.21 0.47
CA VAL A 348 11.46 -11.55 1.49
C VAL A 348 10.92 -11.94 2.85
N MET A 349 11.75 -12.64 3.63
CA MET A 349 11.38 -13.04 4.99
C MET A 349 11.22 -11.81 5.90
N THR A 350 10.48 -11.97 6.97
CA THR A 350 10.36 -10.95 8.02
C THR A 350 11.12 -11.42 9.24
N MET A 351 12.08 -10.63 9.71
CA MET A 351 12.82 -10.91 10.95
C MET A 351 11.97 -10.71 12.18
N GLU A 352 11.04 -9.78 12.13
CA GLU A 352 10.16 -9.45 13.24
C GLU A 352 9.29 -10.67 13.59
N ARG A 353 9.24 -10.97 14.89
CA ARG A 353 8.30 -11.94 15.45
C ARG A 353 7.25 -11.18 16.24
N VAL A 354 6.00 -11.40 15.93
CA VAL A 354 4.84 -10.88 16.66
C VAL A 354 4.61 -11.74 17.90
#